data_cb130f233631f731cc313d33deccf1cc
#
_entry.id   cb130f233631f731cc313d33deccf1cc
#
_cell.length_a   1.000
_cell.length_b   1.000
_cell.length_c   1.000
_cell.angle_alpha   90.00
_cell.angle_beta   90.00
_cell.angle_gamma   90.00
#
_symmetry.space_group_name_H-M   'P 1'
#
loop_
_entity.id
_entity.type
_entity.pdbx_description
1 polymer ?
#
loop_
_entity_poly.entity_id
_entity_poly.type
_entity_poly.pdbx_seq_one_letter_code
_entity_poly.pdbx_strand_id
1 'polypeptide(L)'
;MINNLYKMFLGDSPNWYKNTIIAFLVINPITLLIINSMGLNGSFIVGWMILLEFIFTLALALKCYPLQPGGLIAIQALFLGLTNPYSLLHEIEHNIEVILLLVFMVAGIYFMKNLMLTIFTKLLLTIHSKTKLSLMFCFVSAFLSAFLDALTVTAVLIAVAVGFYRIFHLANSGLAFSTSTHDYQDDSSLSEAGIEDLENFKAFLRDLIMHGVVGTALGGVCTIVGEPQNLLIANVAGWEFIEFMIKMAPITVPVFIAGMITCFAIEKFHIFGFGNHLPLRIKNIFHEFNDYEIAQSTDESRLELYIEMLVGIFLIIALALHLAAVGIIGLGVIILLTSFKGITHEHDLGDAFKEALPFTALLVVFFGVVSVIADQQLFTPIITFVLAQDASNQAPIFFVANGVLSAISDNVFVATIYINEIKDALDLNIISRDQFDKLAIAINTGTNIPSIATPNGQAAFLFLLTSSLAPLINLSYMRMVIMALPYTIVLSIVGFIAVVINL
;
A
#
# COMPACT_ATOMS: atom_id res chain seq x y z
N MET A 1 -26.32 30.62 -6.45
CA MET A 1 -24.96 30.38 -6.89
C MET A 1 -24.08 29.78 -5.77
N ILE A 2 -23.96 30.43 -4.60
CA ILE A 2 -23.14 29.93 -3.47
C ILE A 2 -23.54 28.53 -3.02
N ASN A 3 -24.84 28.25 -2.82
CA ASN A 3 -25.31 26.91 -2.44
C ASN A 3 -24.95 25.81 -3.47
N ASN A 4 -24.92 26.14 -4.75
CA ASN A 4 -24.55 25.19 -5.78
C ASN A 4 -23.02 24.98 -5.79
N LEU A 5 -22.25 26.03 -5.57
CA LEU A 5 -20.80 25.93 -5.44
C LEU A 5 -20.41 25.05 -4.24
N TYR A 6 -21.07 25.24 -3.08
CA TYR A 6 -20.85 24.41 -1.91
C TYR A 6 -21.22 22.92 -2.14
N LYS A 7 -22.32 22.66 -2.87
CA LYS A 7 -22.70 21.29 -3.24
C LYS A 7 -21.65 20.61 -4.12
N MET A 8 -21.10 21.37 -5.08
CA MET A 8 -20.07 20.87 -5.99
C MET A 8 -18.69 20.70 -5.32
N PHE A 9 -18.40 21.52 -4.30
CA PHE A 9 -17.13 21.48 -3.57
C PHE A 9 -16.93 20.10 -2.92
N LEU A 10 -15.84 19.41 -3.26
CA LEU A 10 -15.49 18.05 -2.84
C LEU A 10 -16.61 17.00 -3.05
N GLY A 11 -17.45 17.17 -4.05
CA GLY A 11 -18.44 16.17 -4.51
C GLY A 11 -19.37 15.68 -3.40
N ASP A 12 -19.48 14.35 -3.23
CA ASP A 12 -20.39 13.69 -2.27
C ASP A 12 -19.80 13.54 -0.85
N SER A 13 -18.68 14.21 -0.58
CA SER A 13 -18.06 14.17 0.76
C SER A 13 -19.02 14.74 1.84
N PRO A 14 -18.96 14.23 3.09
CA PRO A 14 -19.84 14.71 4.17
C PRO A 14 -19.70 16.22 4.41
N ASN A 15 -20.82 16.89 4.72
CA ASN A 15 -20.83 18.34 4.93
C ASN A 15 -19.87 18.81 6.03
N TRP A 16 -19.74 18.03 7.12
CA TRP A 16 -18.79 18.37 8.17
C TRP A 16 -17.35 18.37 7.65
N TYR A 17 -16.98 17.41 6.77
CA TYR A 17 -15.66 17.32 6.17
C TYR A 17 -15.40 18.54 5.27
N LYS A 18 -16.35 18.89 4.38
CA LYS A 18 -16.26 20.10 3.54
C LYS A 18 -16.03 21.36 4.36
N ASN A 19 -16.82 21.52 5.44
CA ASN A 19 -16.69 22.65 6.35
C ASN A 19 -15.32 22.70 7.04
N THR A 20 -14.79 21.55 7.41
CA THR A 20 -13.44 21.45 8.02
C THR A 20 -12.36 21.92 7.04
N ILE A 21 -12.40 21.44 5.78
CA ILE A 21 -11.43 21.89 4.76
C ILE A 21 -11.57 23.40 4.49
N ILE A 22 -12.79 23.93 4.39
CA ILE A 22 -13.00 25.38 4.25
C ILE A 22 -12.44 26.12 5.46
N ALA A 23 -12.66 25.60 6.67
CA ALA A 23 -12.12 26.21 7.89
C ALA A 23 -10.59 26.25 7.87
N PHE A 24 -9.90 25.21 7.45
CA PHE A 24 -8.45 25.17 7.27
C PHE A 24 -7.99 26.28 6.33
N LEU A 25 -8.62 26.37 5.14
CA LEU A 25 -8.26 27.39 4.15
C LEU A 25 -8.49 28.83 4.63
N VAL A 26 -9.39 29.06 5.60
CA VAL A 26 -9.65 30.39 6.17
C VAL A 26 -8.77 30.67 7.39
N ILE A 27 -8.56 29.67 8.24
CA ILE A 27 -7.83 29.85 9.51
C ILE A 27 -6.33 30.07 9.26
N ASN A 28 -5.71 29.33 8.32
CA ASN A 28 -4.27 29.41 8.06
C ASN A 28 -3.77 30.84 7.74
N PRO A 29 -4.34 31.58 6.76
CA PRO A 29 -3.91 32.95 6.50
C PRO A 29 -4.15 33.90 7.67
N ILE A 30 -5.24 33.73 8.40
CA ILE A 30 -5.56 34.55 9.58
C ILE A 30 -4.53 34.30 10.68
N THR A 31 -4.21 33.03 10.95
CA THR A 31 -3.20 32.65 11.94
C THR A 31 -1.84 33.20 11.56
N LEU A 32 -1.43 33.09 10.28
CA LEU A 32 -0.16 33.64 9.81
C LEU A 32 -0.06 35.14 10.08
N LEU A 33 -1.10 35.90 9.73
CA LEU A 33 -1.15 37.35 9.96
C LEU A 33 -1.09 37.72 11.44
N ILE A 34 -1.88 37.05 12.28
CA ILE A 34 -1.93 37.30 13.72
C ILE A 34 -0.56 37.03 14.37
N ILE A 35 0.00 35.84 14.13
CA ILE A 35 1.25 35.41 14.76
C ILE A 35 2.42 36.31 14.33
N ASN A 36 2.50 36.66 13.03
CA ASN A 36 3.50 37.58 12.54
C ASN A 36 3.35 39.00 13.15
N SER A 37 2.11 39.47 13.37
CA SER A 37 1.86 40.76 14.04
C SER A 37 2.29 40.77 15.50
N MET A 38 2.36 39.60 16.15
CA MET A 38 2.89 39.42 17.51
C MET A 38 4.43 39.32 17.57
N GLY A 39 5.11 39.37 16.43
CA GLY A 39 6.57 39.22 16.33
C GLY A 39 7.09 37.79 16.52
N LEU A 40 6.20 36.80 16.40
CA LEU A 40 6.53 35.39 16.46
C LEU A 40 6.69 34.79 15.05
N ASN A 41 7.31 33.62 14.94
CA ASN A 41 7.46 32.92 13.66
C ASN A 41 6.13 32.26 13.24
N GLY A 42 5.29 33.05 12.53
CA GLY A 42 4.00 32.56 12.03
C GLY A 42 4.14 31.46 10.99
N SER A 43 5.18 31.51 10.16
CA SER A 43 5.42 30.51 9.12
C SER A 43 5.69 29.12 9.70
N PHE A 44 6.45 29.04 10.80
CA PHE A 44 6.70 27.77 11.51
C PHE A 44 5.40 27.19 12.08
N ILE A 45 4.56 28.02 12.74
CA ILE A 45 3.31 27.57 13.35
C ILE A 45 2.31 27.12 12.27
N VAL A 46 2.14 27.93 11.22
CA VAL A 46 1.22 27.58 10.13
C VAL A 46 1.77 26.40 9.32
N GLY A 47 3.07 26.23 9.20
CA GLY A 47 3.69 25.02 8.64
C GLY A 47 3.25 23.75 9.37
N TRP A 48 3.26 23.76 10.71
CA TRP A 48 2.71 22.65 11.51
C TRP A 48 1.21 22.45 11.30
N MET A 49 0.45 23.54 11.13
CA MET A 49 -1.00 23.41 10.84
C MET A 49 -1.21 22.74 9.48
N ILE A 50 -0.52 23.19 8.43
CA ILE A 50 -0.56 22.57 7.08
C ILE A 50 -0.25 21.08 7.14
N LEU A 51 0.79 20.70 7.89
CA LEU A 51 1.16 19.29 8.08
C LEU A 51 0.04 18.48 8.76
N LEU A 52 -0.49 18.96 9.87
CA LEU A 52 -1.56 18.27 10.61
C LEU A 52 -2.87 18.19 9.81
N GLU A 53 -3.18 19.22 9.06
CA GLU A 53 -4.34 19.28 8.16
C GLU A 53 -4.18 18.30 7.00
N PHE A 54 -2.97 18.18 6.45
CA PHE A 54 -2.69 17.18 5.42
C PHE A 54 -2.80 15.75 5.97
N ILE A 55 -2.25 15.47 7.16
CA ILE A 55 -2.43 14.19 7.87
C ILE A 55 -3.93 13.90 8.10
N PHE A 56 -4.71 14.91 8.46
CA PHE A 56 -6.17 14.78 8.59
C PHE A 56 -6.82 14.32 7.28
N THR A 57 -6.39 14.86 6.12
CA THR A 57 -6.93 14.43 4.83
C THR A 57 -6.57 12.98 4.49
N LEU A 58 -5.35 12.54 4.83
CA LEU A 58 -4.89 11.17 4.66
C LEU A 58 -5.65 10.21 5.59
N ALA A 59 -5.79 10.56 6.87
CA ALA A 59 -6.52 9.77 7.86
C ALA A 59 -8.00 9.58 7.50
N LEU A 60 -8.57 10.49 6.75
CA LEU A 60 -9.97 10.47 6.30
C LEU A 60 -10.14 10.17 4.81
N ALA A 61 -9.19 9.47 4.19
CA ALA A 61 -9.21 9.09 2.78
C ALA A 61 -10.49 8.36 2.35
N LEU A 62 -11.14 7.62 3.26
CA LEU A 62 -12.44 6.98 3.03
C LEU A 62 -13.62 7.96 2.91
N LYS A 63 -13.46 9.21 3.33
CA LYS A 63 -14.50 10.25 3.23
C LYS A 63 -14.35 11.12 2.00
N CYS A 64 -13.12 11.33 1.60
CA CYS A 64 -12.74 12.07 0.38
C CYS A 64 -11.32 11.64 0.00
N TYR A 65 -11.12 11.32 -1.30
CA TYR A 65 -9.77 10.99 -1.77
C TYR A 65 -8.81 12.17 -1.51
N PRO A 66 -7.64 11.96 -0.91
CA PRO A 66 -6.82 13.03 -0.35
C PRO A 66 -6.23 14.02 -1.38
N LEU A 67 -6.20 13.65 -2.66
CA LEU A 67 -5.65 14.47 -3.73
C LEU A 67 -6.25 15.88 -3.76
N GLN A 68 -7.59 15.97 -3.71
CA GLN A 68 -8.27 17.25 -3.81
C GLN A 68 -8.13 18.11 -2.54
N PRO A 69 -8.52 17.63 -1.34
CA PRO A 69 -8.39 18.44 -0.12
C PRO A 69 -6.92 18.71 0.25
N GLY A 70 -6.05 17.71 0.13
CA GLY A 70 -4.61 17.88 0.37
C GLY A 70 -3.96 18.82 -0.65
N GLY A 71 -4.37 18.74 -1.92
CA GLY A 71 -3.92 19.64 -2.99
C GLY A 71 -4.30 21.11 -2.72
N LEU A 72 -5.51 21.36 -2.22
CA LEU A 72 -5.92 22.71 -1.83
C LEU A 72 -5.06 23.28 -0.69
N ILE A 73 -4.72 22.46 0.30
CA ILE A 73 -3.83 22.83 1.41
C ILE A 73 -2.41 23.11 0.90
N ALA A 74 -1.86 22.27 0.02
CA ALA A 74 -0.54 22.47 -0.58
C ALA A 74 -0.49 23.74 -1.47
N ILE A 75 -1.53 23.98 -2.26
CA ILE A 75 -1.67 25.22 -3.05
C ILE A 75 -1.72 26.45 -2.12
N GLN A 76 -2.48 26.37 -1.03
CA GLN A 76 -2.52 27.45 -0.04
C GLN A 76 -1.16 27.73 0.58
N ALA A 77 -0.38 26.68 0.89
CA ALA A 77 0.97 26.85 1.45
C ALA A 77 1.90 27.65 0.50
N LEU A 78 1.81 27.39 -0.81
CA LEU A 78 2.53 28.16 -1.83
C LEU A 78 2.08 29.63 -1.85
N PHE A 79 0.77 29.89 -1.83
CA PHE A 79 0.23 31.26 -1.83
C PHE A 79 0.58 32.03 -0.56
N LEU A 80 0.70 31.37 0.58
CA LEU A 80 1.10 31.98 1.84
C LEU A 80 2.62 32.18 1.97
N GLY A 81 3.41 31.70 1.00
CA GLY A 81 4.88 31.80 1.01
C GLY A 81 5.54 30.92 2.07
N LEU A 82 4.87 29.82 2.50
CA LEU A 82 5.45 28.84 3.40
C LEU A 82 6.48 27.95 2.69
N THR A 83 6.33 27.81 1.39
CA THR A 83 7.28 27.21 0.46
C THR A 83 7.19 27.94 -0.88
N ASN A 84 7.99 27.53 -1.85
CA ASN A 84 8.00 28.14 -3.18
C ASN A 84 8.04 27.08 -4.29
N PRO A 85 7.68 27.44 -5.55
CA PRO A 85 7.64 26.48 -6.66
C PRO A 85 8.99 25.82 -6.97
N TYR A 86 10.11 26.45 -6.65
CA TYR A 86 11.45 25.87 -6.88
C TYR A 86 11.75 24.78 -5.86
N SER A 87 11.40 24.98 -4.57
CA SER A 87 11.51 23.93 -3.54
C SER A 87 10.66 22.72 -3.90
N LEU A 88 9.40 22.94 -4.32
CA LEU A 88 8.54 21.87 -4.79
C LEU A 88 9.12 21.12 -6.00
N LEU A 89 9.63 21.84 -7.01
CA LEU A 89 10.24 21.22 -8.18
C LEU A 89 11.48 20.42 -7.79
N HIS A 90 12.29 20.93 -6.89
CA HIS A 90 13.49 20.24 -6.37
C HIS A 90 13.12 18.91 -5.69
N GLU A 91 12.06 18.89 -4.86
CA GLU A 91 11.56 17.65 -4.25
C GLU A 91 11.08 16.63 -5.30
N ILE A 92 10.39 17.09 -6.36
CA ILE A 92 9.96 16.24 -7.46
C ILE A 92 11.17 15.67 -8.22
N GLU A 93 12.14 16.50 -8.58
CA GLU A 93 13.36 16.08 -9.29
C GLU A 93 14.18 15.07 -8.49
N HIS A 94 14.30 15.31 -7.18
CA HIS A 94 15.02 14.41 -6.27
C HIS A 94 14.36 13.04 -6.17
N ASN A 95 13.04 12.98 -6.28
CA ASN A 95 12.23 11.78 -6.15
C ASN A 95 11.67 11.26 -7.50
N ILE A 96 12.27 11.64 -8.63
CA ILE A 96 11.78 11.26 -9.97
C ILE A 96 11.74 9.74 -10.16
N GLU A 97 12.65 8.99 -9.57
CA GLU A 97 12.68 7.52 -9.67
C GLU A 97 11.47 6.87 -8.99
N VAL A 98 10.99 7.44 -7.89
CA VAL A 98 9.77 6.97 -7.20
C VAL A 98 8.54 7.22 -8.08
N ILE A 99 8.48 8.39 -8.75
CA ILE A 99 7.43 8.71 -9.70
C ILE A 99 7.46 7.72 -10.90
N LEU A 100 8.64 7.46 -11.46
CA LEU A 100 8.80 6.51 -12.56
C LEU A 100 8.45 5.07 -12.15
N LEU A 101 8.79 4.66 -10.92
CA LEU A 101 8.37 3.38 -10.36
C LEU A 101 6.84 3.28 -10.36
N LEU A 102 6.16 4.26 -9.77
CA LEU A 102 4.69 4.24 -9.67
C LEU A 102 4.03 4.23 -11.04
N VAL A 103 4.54 5.02 -11.99
CA VAL A 103 3.95 5.10 -13.33
C VAL A 103 4.21 3.82 -14.15
N PHE A 104 5.45 3.36 -14.22
CA PHE A 104 5.80 2.29 -15.17
C PHE A 104 5.81 0.90 -14.54
N MET A 105 6.22 0.76 -13.28
CA MET A 105 6.24 -0.57 -12.66
C MET A 105 4.81 -1.06 -12.39
N VAL A 106 3.94 -0.22 -11.82
CA VAL A 106 2.53 -0.57 -11.57
C VAL A 106 1.82 -0.90 -12.89
N ALA A 107 1.99 -0.06 -13.93
CA ALA A 107 1.43 -0.34 -15.25
C ALA A 107 2.03 -1.61 -15.90
N GLY A 108 3.33 -1.88 -15.70
CA GLY A 108 3.98 -3.10 -16.21
C GLY A 108 3.42 -4.37 -15.59
N ILE A 109 3.21 -4.34 -14.27
CA ILE A 109 2.67 -5.48 -13.54
C ILE A 109 1.20 -5.73 -13.87
N TYR A 110 0.43 -4.70 -14.25
CA TYR A 110 -0.94 -4.86 -14.74
C TYR A 110 -1.04 -5.92 -15.85
N PHE A 111 -0.08 -5.95 -16.79
CA PHE A 111 -0.04 -6.92 -17.88
C PHE A 111 0.37 -8.34 -17.44
N MET A 112 0.83 -8.54 -16.20
CA MET A 112 1.13 -9.85 -15.59
C MET A 112 -0.03 -10.39 -14.75
N LYS A 113 -1.18 -9.75 -14.76
CA LYS A 113 -2.33 -10.08 -13.93
C LYS A 113 -2.81 -11.53 -14.12
N ASN A 114 -2.79 -12.05 -15.34
CA ASN A 114 -3.25 -13.41 -15.63
C ASN A 114 -2.37 -14.48 -14.96
N LEU A 115 -1.06 -14.29 -14.94
CA LEU A 115 -0.14 -15.19 -14.22
C LEU A 115 -0.47 -15.23 -12.71
N MET A 116 -0.63 -14.08 -12.10
CA MET A 116 -0.93 -13.97 -10.67
C MET A 116 -2.32 -14.55 -10.35
N LEU A 117 -3.35 -14.25 -11.16
CA LEU A 117 -4.69 -14.87 -11.06
C LEU A 117 -4.59 -16.40 -11.11
N THR A 118 -3.81 -16.93 -12.06
CA THR A 118 -3.60 -18.38 -12.20
C THR A 118 -2.91 -18.97 -10.97
N ILE A 119 -1.91 -18.32 -10.41
CA ILE A 119 -1.20 -18.78 -9.20
C ILE A 119 -2.17 -18.88 -8.02
N PHE A 120 -2.91 -17.80 -7.69
CA PHE A 120 -3.82 -17.80 -6.54
C PHE A 120 -5.02 -18.74 -6.74
N THR A 121 -5.54 -18.82 -7.96
CA THR A 121 -6.63 -19.78 -8.30
C THR A 121 -6.17 -21.22 -8.09
N LYS A 122 -4.99 -21.58 -8.60
CA LYS A 122 -4.42 -22.93 -8.40
C LYS A 122 -4.18 -23.24 -6.92
N LEU A 123 -3.69 -22.29 -6.14
CA LEU A 123 -3.51 -22.48 -4.70
C LEU A 123 -4.84 -22.81 -4.02
N LEU A 124 -5.91 -22.06 -4.32
CA LEU A 124 -7.21 -22.25 -3.72
C LEU A 124 -7.83 -23.63 -4.10
N LEU A 125 -7.67 -24.04 -5.34
CA LEU A 125 -8.23 -25.32 -5.83
C LEU A 125 -7.42 -26.54 -5.37
N THR A 126 -6.10 -26.41 -5.23
CA THR A 126 -5.21 -27.56 -4.95
C THR A 126 -5.06 -27.81 -3.45
N ILE A 127 -5.03 -26.76 -2.62
CA ILE A 127 -4.74 -26.89 -1.19
C ILE A 127 -6.03 -27.14 -0.39
N HIS A 128 -6.15 -28.32 0.19
CA HIS A 128 -7.37 -28.75 0.89
C HIS A 128 -7.43 -28.30 2.35
N SER A 129 -6.29 -28.07 2.98
CA SER A 129 -6.20 -27.63 4.38
C SER A 129 -6.29 -26.13 4.47
N LYS A 130 -7.25 -25.57 5.23
CA LYS A 130 -7.45 -24.13 5.41
C LYS A 130 -6.18 -23.46 5.94
N THR A 131 -5.57 -24.00 6.98
CA THR A 131 -4.33 -23.45 7.56
C THR A 131 -3.18 -23.44 6.55
N LYS A 132 -3.00 -24.51 5.76
CA LYS A 132 -1.99 -24.54 4.70
C LYS A 132 -2.29 -23.53 3.60
N LEU A 133 -3.56 -23.40 3.22
CA LEU A 133 -3.99 -22.44 2.20
C LEU A 133 -3.72 -21.01 2.65
N SER A 134 -4.08 -20.65 3.88
CA SER A 134 -3.83 -19.32 4.46
C SER A 134 -2.33 -19.01 4.55
N LEU A 135 -1.52 -19.97 4.99
CA LEU A 135 -0.06 -19.83 4.99
C LEU A 135 0.50 -19.62 3.58
N MET A 136 0.01 -20.37 2.59
CA MET A 136 0.47 -20.23 1.20
C MET A 136 0.01 -18.90 0.58
N PHE A 137 -1.21 -18.44 0.87
CA PHE A 137 -1.66 -17.13 0.43
C PHE A 137 -0.79 -16.02 1.04
N CYS A 138 -0.52 -16.07 2.34
CA CYS A 138 0.37 -15.13 3.00
C CYS A 138 1.79 -15.17 2.41
N PHE A 139 2.37 -16.37 2.25
CA PHE A 139 3.72 -16.55 1.72
C PHE A 139 3.85 -16.10 0.27
N VAL A 140 2.93 -16.52 -0.62
CA VAL A 140 2.98 -16.15 -2.04
C VAL A 140 2.74 -14.67 -2.23
N SER A 141 1.80 -14.08 -1.46
CA SER A 141 1.59 -12.62 -1.48
C SER A 141 2.85 -11.87 -1.02
N ALA A 142 3.54 -12.36 0.02
CA ALA A 142 4.80 -11.77 0.47
C ALA A 142 5.90 -11.92 -0.59
N PHE A 143 6.04 -13.10 -1.18
CA PHE A 143 7.03 -13.32 -2.22
C PHE A 143 6.78 -12.42 -3.45
N LEU A 144 5.55 -12.35 -3.91
CA LEU A 144 5.19 -11.49 -5.04
C LEU A 144 5.40 -10.03 -4.72
N SER A 145 4.96 -9.57 -3.54
CA SER A 145 5.10 -8.17 -3.13
C SER A 145 6.54 -7.72 -2.92
N ALA A 146 7.47 -8.64 -2.70
CA ALA A 146 8.89 -8.31 -2.65
C ALA A 146 9.47 -7.90 -4.03
N PHE A 147 8.85 -8.29 -5.12
CA PHE A 147 9.30 -7.98 -6.49
C PHE A 147 8.28 -7.18 -7.29
N LEU A 148 7.04 -7.16 -6.81
CA LEU A 148 5.93 -6.44 -7.39
C LEU A 148 5.38 -5.51 -6.31
N ASP A 149 4.75 -4.42 -6.71
CA ASP A 149 4.14 -3.50 -5.74
C ASP A 149 3.00 -4.16 -4.95
N ALA A 150 2.90 -3.84 -3.64
CA ALA A 150 1.90 -4.39 -2.73
C ALA A 150 0.44 -4.08 -3.17
N LEU A 151 0.20 -2.92 -3.77
CA LEU A 151 -1.12 -2.55 -4.32
C LEU A 151 -1.54 -3.49 -5.43
N THR A 152 -0.62 -3.80 -6.35
CA THR A 152 -0.90 -4.67 -7.49
C THR A 152 -1.19 -6.11 -7.05
N VAL A 153 -0.41 -6.66 -6.12
CA VAL A 153 -0.68 -7.99 -5.56
C VAL A 153 -2.06 -8.00 -4.88
N THR A 154 -2.39 -6.94 -4.15
CA THR A 154 -3.72 -6.80 -3.52
C THR A 154 -4.85 -6.68 -4.55
N ALA A 155 -4.64 -5.96 -5.66
CA ALA A 155 -5.62 -5.90 -6.76
C ALA A 155 -5.93 -7.29 -7.33
N VAL A 156 -4.91 -8.13 -7.47
CA VAL A 156 -5.08 -9.51 -7.92
C VAL A 156 -5.82 -10.35 -6.89
N LEU A 157 -5.48 -10.24 -5.60
CA LEU A 157 -6.22 -10.91 -4.53
C LEU A 157 -7.71 -10.55 -4.55
N ILE A 158 -8.02 -9.27 -4.71
CA ILE A 158 -9.40 -8.78 -4.86
C ILE A 158 -10.07 -9.40 -6.08
N ALA A 159 -9.41 -9.38 -7.24
CA ALA A 159 -9.95 -9.94 -8.48
C ALA A 159 -10.22 -11.44 -8.37
N VAL A 160 -9.31 -12.20 -7.75
CA VAL A 160 -9.50 -13.64 -7.44
C VAL A 160 -10.72 -13.85 -6.56
N ALA A 161 -10.84 -13.09 -5.46
CA ALA A 161 -11.95 -13.23 -4.53
C ALA A 161 -13.31 -12.86 -5.15
N VAL A 162 -13.36 -11.76 -5.91
CA VAL A 162 -14.57 -11.35 -6.66
C VAL A 162 -14.93 -12.41 -7.71
N GLY A 163 -13.93 -12.95 -8.42
CA GLY A 163 -14.13 -14.02 -9.38
C GLY A 163 -14.78 -15.26 -8.74
N PHE A 164 -14.24 -15.73 -7.61
CA PHE A 164 -14.80 -16.86 -6.88
C PHE A 164 -16.17 -16.56 -6.27
N TYR A 165 -16.39 -15.35 -5.79
CA TYR A 165 -17.70 -14.92 -5.31
C TYR A 165 -18.75 -14.98 -6.43
N ARG A 166 -18.42 -14.49 -7.62
CA ARG A 166 -19.27 -14.57 -8.80
C ARG A 166 -19.57 -16.02 -9.22
N ILE A 167 -18.56 -16.90 -9.24
CA ILE A 167 -18.73 -18.32 -9.58
C ILE A 167 -19.69 -19.00 -8.60
N PHE A 168 -19.51 -18.76 -7.31
CA PHE A 168 -20.41 -19.24 -6.28
C PHE A 168 -21.86 -18.80 -6.53
N HIS A 169 -22.05 -17.51 -6.84
CA HIS A 169 -23.37 -16.94 -7.05
C HIS A 169 -24.05 -17.50 -8.30
N LEU A 170 -23.33 -17.65 -9.43
CA LEU A 170 -23.83 -18.25 -10.65
C LEU A 170 -24.30 -19.70 -10.41
N ALA A 171 -23.47 -20.52 -9.77
CA ALA A 171 -23.78 -21.91 -9.50
C ALA A 171 -25.00 -22.08 -8.60
N ASN A 172 -25.15 -21.26 -7.55
CA ASN A 172 -26.30 -21.34 -6.63
C ASN A 172 -27.58 -20.71 -7.20
N SER A 173 -27.49 -19.89 -8.24
CA SER A 173 -28.62 -19.38 -9.02
C SER A 173 -29.01 -20.29 -10.21
N GLY A 174 -28.32 -21.41 -10.38
CA GLY A 174 -28.58 -22.36 -11.47
C GLY A 174 -28.18 -21.81 -12.85
N LEU A 175 -27.28 -20.85 -12.91
CA LEU A 175 -26.82 -20.23 -14.15
C LEU A 175 -25.50 -20.85 -14.63
N ALA A 176 -25.27 -20.81 -15.96
CA ALA A 176 -24.03 -21.29 -16.54
C ALA A 176 -22.84 -20.36 -16.16
N PHE A 177 -21.64 -20.90 -16.00
CA PHE A 177 -20.43 -20.12 -15.68
C PHE A 177 -20.08 -19.06 -16.74
N SER A 178 -20.54 -19.24 -17.99
CA SER A 178 -20.37 -18.28 -19.08
C SER A 178 -21.28 -17.04 -19.00
N THR A 179 -22.23 -16.99 -18.06
CA THR A 179 -23.20 -15.88 -17.95
C THR A 179 -22.50 -14.62 -17.48
N SER A 180 -22.49 -13.56 -18.29
CA SER A 180 -21.80 -12.28 -18.00
C SER A 180 -22.69 -11.23 -17.32
N THR A 181 -24.03 -11.35 -17.43
CA THR A 181 -25.00 -10.30 -17.04
C THR A 181 -25.63 -10.51 -15.67
N HIS A 182 -25.17 -11.50 -14.88
CA HIS A 182 -25.73 -11.79 -13.56
C HIS A 182 -25.28 -10.76 -12.51
N ASP A 183 -26.25 -10.21 -11.76
CA ASP A 183 -25.98 -9.35 -10.62
C ASP A 183 -25.70 -10.20 -9.38
N TYR A 184 -24.43 -10.35 -9.03
CA TYR A 184 -23.96 -11.09 -7.84
C TYR A 184 -24.05 -10.27 -6.54
N GLN A 185 -24.58 -9.05 -6.58
CA GLN A 185 -24.87 -8.26 -5.39
C GLN A 185 -26.30 -8.47 -4.88
N ASP A 186 -27.16 -9.07 -5.71
CA ASP A 186 -28.54 -9.40 -5.36
C ASP A 186 -28.66 -10.85 -4.91
N ASP A 187 -28.70 -11.07 -3.59
CA ASP A 187 -28.82 -12.40 -2.96
C ASP A 187 -30.25 -12.97 -3.06
N SER A 188 -31.23 -12.27 -3.62
CA SER A 188 -32.64 -12.69 -3.70
C SER A 188 -32.88 -13.95 -4.56
N SER A 189 -31.96 -14.24 -5.48
CA SER A 189 -31.98 -15.42 -6.35
C SER A 189 -31.46 -16.70 -5.68
N LEU A 190 -30.90 -16.62 -4.48
CA LEU A 190 -30.30 -17.73 -3.76
C LEU A 190 -31.35 -18.54 -2.94
N SER A 191 -31.17 -19.84 -2.83
CA SER A 191 -31.94 -20.68 -1.91
C SER A 191 -31.54 -20.43 -0.44
N GLU A 192 -32.36 -20.81 0.52
CA GLU A 192 -32.03 -20.69 1.96
C GLU A 192 -30.70 -21.38 2.31
N ALA A 193 -30.46 -22.57 1.81
CA ALA A 193 -29.16 -23.27 1.97
C ALA A 193 -28.02 -22.52 1.26
N GLY A 194 -28.30 -21.86 0.14
CA GLY A 194 -27.34 -21.00 -0.56
C GLY A 194 -26.97 -19.78 0.23
N ILE A 195 -27.87 -19.19 1.00
CA ILE A 195 -27.61 -18.03 1.86
C ILE A 195 -26.72 -18.42 3.05
N GLU A 196 -26.96 -19.58 3.69
CA GLU A 196 -26.10 -20.08 4.76
C GLU A 196 -24.66 -20.38 4.26
N ASP A 197 -24.56 -21.07 3.13
CA ASP A 197 -23.28 -21.32 2.46
C ASP A 197 -22.57 -20.02 2.08
N LEU A 198 -23.32 -18.98 1.65
CA LEU A 198 -22.78 -17.67 1.29
C LEU A 198 -22.13 -16.98 2.48
N GLU A 199 -22.77 -16.95 3.65
CA GLU A 199 -22.20 -16.29 4.83
C GLU A 199 -20.91 -16.98 5.31
N ASN A 200 -20.87 -18.31 5.29
CA ASN A 200 -19.66 -19.08 5.56
C ASN A 200 -18.57 -18.80 4.52
N PHE A 201 -18.94 -18.66 3.25
CA PHE A 201 -18.02 -18.35 2.17
C PHE A 201 -17.46 -16.91 2.27
N LYS A 202 -18.30 -15.92 2.58
CA LYS A 202 -17.87 -14.55 2.85
C LYS A 202 -16.82 -14.50 3.97
N ALA A 203 -17.04 -15.26 5.06
CA ALA A 203 -16.10 -15.36 6.16
C ALA A 203 -14.77 -16.02 5.74
N PHE A 204 -14.85 -17.13 5.00
CA PHE A 204 -13.66 -17.80 4.45
C PHE A 204 -12.83 -16.89 3.52
N LEU A 205 -13.49 -16.18 2.58
CA LEU A 205 -12.80 -15.26 1.67
C LEU A 205 -12.14 -14.11 2.45
N ARG A 206 -12.85 -13.56 3.42
CA ARG A 206 -12.31 -12.49 4.26
C ARG A 206 -11.03 -12.91 4.97
N ASP A 207 -11.01 -14.10 5.59
CA ASP A 207 -9.82 -14.65 6.23
C ASP A 207 -8.65 -14.73 5.24
N LEU A 208 -8.91 -15.34 4.09
CA LEU A 208 -7.90 -15.61 3.08
C LEU A 208 -7.28 -14.33 2.53
N ILE A 209 -8.13 -13.35 2.21
CA ILE A 209 -7.70 -12.06 1.69
C ILE A 209 -6.93 -11.27 2.74
N MET A 210 -7.36 -11.28 4.00
CA MET A 210 -6.63 -10.63 5.08
C MET A 210 -5.21 -11.21 5.27
N HIS A 211 -5.06 -12.54 5.20
CA HIS A 211 -3.73 -13.16 5.22
C HIS A 211 -2.88 -12.77 4.00
N GLY A 212 -3.49 -12.69 2.82
CA GLY A 212 -2.82 -12.25 1.60
C GLY A 212 -2.31 -10.81 1.72
N VAL A 213 -3.17 -9.90 2.17
CA VAL A 213 -2.81 -8.48 2.30
C VAL A 213 -1.78 -8.23 3.42
N VAL A 214 -1.85 -8.97 4.54
CA VAL A 214 -0.75 -8.97 5.52
C VAL A 214 0.55 -9.51 4.89
N GLY A 215 0.43 -10.54 4.06
CA GLY A 215 1.57 -11.06 3.30
C GLY A 215 2.23 -9.99 2.43
N THR A 216 1.45 -9.15 1.74
CA THR A 216 2.03 -8.08 0.92
C THR A 216 2.87 -7.11 1.76
N ALA A 217 2.43 -6.76 2.95
CA ALA A 217 3.20 -5.89 3.85
C ALA A 217 4.50 -6.58 4.35
N LEU A 218 4.42 -7.89 4.66
CA LEU A 218 5.60 -8.67 5.07
C LEU A 218 6.67 -8.80 3.98
N GLY A 219 6.26 -8.90 2.73
CA GLY A 219 7.17 -8.97 1.59
C GLY A 219 7.63 -7.59 1.12
N GLY A 220 6.69 -6.64 1.11
CA GLY A 220 6.94 -5.28 0.64
C GLY A 220 8.08 -4.59 1.37
N VAL A 221 8.20 -4.76 2.68
CA VAL A 221 9.28 -4.16 3.49
C VAL A 221 10.69 -4.68 3.15
N CYS A 222 10.80 -5.82 2.46
CA CYS A 222 12.08 -6.52 2.27
C CYS A 222 12.92 -5.95 1.13
N THR A 223 12.33 -5.26 0.16
CA THR A 223 13.01 -4.81 -1.07
C THR A 223 12.63 -3.39 -1.45
N ILE A 224 13.42 -2.79 -2.32
CA ILE A 224 13.20 -1.41 -2.84
C ILE A 224 11.84 -1.29 -3.57
N VAL A 225 11.40 -2.35 -4.25
CA VAL A 225 10.24 -2.30 -5.16
C VAL A 225 8.94 -2.56 -4.43
N GLY A 226 8.99 -3.27 -3.31
CA GLY A 226 7.79 -3.74 -2.62
C GLY A 226 6.87 -2.63 -2.11
N GLU A 227 7.44 -1.45 -1.81
CA GLU A 227 6.72 -0.27 -1.34
C GLU A 227 7.44 1.01 -1.81
N PRO A 228 6.71 2.08 -2.21
CA PRO A 228 7.33 3.31 -2.74
C PRO A 228 8.30 4.00 -1.77
N GLN A 229 8.03 3.98 -0.46
CA GLN A 229 8.90 4.58 0.55
C GLN A 229 10.26 3.87 0.64
N ASN A 230 10.33 2.59 0.31
CA ASN A 230 11.58 1.84 0.31
C ASN A 230 12.53 2.38 -0.76
N LEU A 231 12.01 2.65 -1.96
CA LEU A 231 12.80 3.24 -3.04
C LEU A 231 13.28 4.64 -2.68
N LEU A 232 12.42 5.45 -2.07
CA LEU A 232 12.77 6.79 -1.62
C LEU A 232 13.94 6.73 -0.61
N ILE A 233 13.83 5.87 0.42
CA ILE A 233 14.89 5.69 1.41
C ILE A 233 16.17 5.16 0.75
N ALA A 234 16.04 4.17 -0.15
CA ALA A 234 17.19 3.60 -0.87
C ALA A 234 17.92 4.66 -1.69
N ASN A 235 17.20 5.52 -2.41
CA ASN A 235 17.77 6.61 -3.21
C ASN A 235 18.53 7.62 -2.34
N VAL A 236 17.91 8.11 -1.27
CA VAL A 236 18.54 9.04 -0.33
C VAL A 236 19.77 8.40 0.35
N ALA A 237 19.71 7.11 0.66
CA ALA A 237 20.80 6.37 1.26
C ALA A 237 21.88 5.94 0.25
N GLY A 238 21.58 5.96 -1.05
CA GLY A 238 22.47 5.47 -2.11
C GLY A 238 22.61 3.95 -2.10
N TRP A 239 21.54 3.22 -1.73
CA TRP A 239 21.55 1.75 -1.65
C TRP A 239 20.95 1.14 -2.91
N GLU A 240 21.65 0.16 -3.48
CA GLU A 240 21.15 -0.66 -4.57
C GLU A 240 20.22 -1.78 -4.07
N PHE A 241 19.50 -2.44 -5.00
CA PHE A 241 18.47 -3.44 -4.68
C PHE A 241 18.94 -4.53 -3.71
N ILE A 242 20.08 -5.16 -4.00
CA ILE A 242 20.64 -6.25 -3.16
C ILE A 242 21.17 -5.70 -1.84
N GLU A 243 21.81 -4.54 -1.85
CA GLU A 243 22.31 -3.89 -0.64
C GLU A 243 21.17 -3.56 0.32
N PHE A 244 20.09 -2.95 -0.20
CA PHE A 244 18.89 -2.67 0.59
C PHE A 244 18.33 -3.94 1.23
N MET A 245 18.14 -5.00 0.44
CA MET A 245 17.62 -6.27 0.94
C MET A 245 18.50 -6.85 2.06
N ILE A 246 19.83 -6.82 1.91
CA ILE A 246 20.76 -7.32 2.93
C ILE A 246 20.71 -6.46 4.20
N LYS A 247 20.65 -5.12 4.06
CA LYS A 247 20.58 -4.21 5.21
C LYS A 247 19.26 -4.35 5.98
N MET A 248 18.15 -4.61 5.30
CA MET A 248 16.85 -4.82 5.94
C MET A 248 16.69 -6.22 6.55
N ALA A 249 17.39 -7.24 6.02
CA ALA A 249 17.22 -8.64 6.40
C ALA A 249 17.33 -8.95 7.90
N PRO A 250 18.23 -8.32 8.69
CA PRO A 250 18.32 -8.57 10.14
C PRO A 250 17.03 -8.27 10.91
N ILE A 251 16.18 -7.39 10.37
CA ILE A 251 14.89 -7.01 10.98
C ILE A 251 13.74 -7.70 10.26
N THR A 252 13.74 -7.68 8.93
CA THR A 252 12.60 -8.17 8.14
C THR A 252 12.47 -9.70 8.16
N VAL A 253 13.57 -10.46 8.23
CA VAL A 253 13.51 -11.93 8.28
C VAL A 253 12.88 -12.44 9.59
N PRO A 254 13.29 -12.00 10.79
CA PRO A 254 12.59 -12.34 12.04
C PRO A 254 11.11 -11.94 12.01
N VAL A 255 10.79 -10.77 11.50
CA VAL A 255 9.41 -10.27 11.37
C VAL A 255 8.60 -11.14 10.42
N PHE A 256 9.15 -11.53 9.27
CA PHE A 256 8.51 -12.44 8.33
C PHE A 256 8.18 -13.81 8.96
N ILE A 257 9.16 -14.39 9.67
CA ILE A 257 8.96 -15.67 10.38
C ILE A 257 7.87 -15.53 11.46
N ALA A 258 7.90 -14.46 12.23
CA ALA A 258 6.88 -14.16 13.23
C ALA A 258 5.49 -13.97 12.61
N GLY A 259 5.41 -13.32 11.44
CA GLY A 259 4.18 -13.17 10.67
C GLY A 259 3.60 -14.51 10.22
N MET A 260 4.44 -15.40 9.69
CA MET A 260 4.01 -16.75 9.29
C MET A 260 3.54 -17.59 10.49
N ILE A 261 4.22 -17.48 11.64
CA ILE A 261 3.82 -18.14 12.89
C ILE A 261 2.48 -17.56 13.39
N THR A 262 2.29 -16.25 13.30
CA THR A 262 1.04 -15.59 13.69
C THR A 262 -0.11 -16.07 12.79
N CYS A 263 0.09 -16.12 11.46
CA CYS A 263 -0.88 -16.67 10.51
C CYS A 263 -1.29 -18.10 10.89
N PHE A 264 -0.31 -18.96 11.16
CA PHE A 264 -0.58 -20.32 11.61
C PHE A 264 -1.38 -20.37 12.92
N ALA A 265 -0.99 -19.57 13.90
CA ALA A 265 -1.61 -19.57 15.23
C ALA A 265 -3.07 -19.09 15.19
N ILE A 266 -3.34 -17.96 14.54
CA ILE A 266 -4.70 -17.41 14.50
C ILE A 266 -5.67 -18.29 13.69
N GLU A 267 -5.19 -18.95 12.62
CA GLU A 267 -5.97 -19.93 11.89
C GLU A 267 -6.23 -21.20 12.70
N LYS A 268 -5.21 -21.71 13.38
CA LYS A 268 -5.34 -22.95 14.17
C LYS A 268 -6.22 -22.79 15.40
N PHE A 269 -6.16 -21.62 16.06
CA PHE A 269 -6.90 -21.36 17.29
C PHE A 269 -8.25 -20.65 17.05
N HIS A 270 -8.58 -20.31 15.81
CA HIS A 270 -9.85 -19.67 15.43
C HIS A 270 -10.10 -18.34 16.19
N ILE A 271 -9.10 -17.48 16.29
CA ILE A 271 -9.17 -16.22 17.04
C ILE A 271 -9.16 -15.02 16.10
N PHE A 272 -9.64 -13.87 16.59
CA PHE A 272 -9.75 -12.60 15.86
C PHE A 272 -10.58 -12.67 14.57
N GLY A 273 -11.52 -13.63 14.46
CA GLY A 273 -12.40 -13.79 13.32
C GLY A 273 -11.86 -14.70 12.22
N PHE A 274 -10.69 -15.32 12.42
CA PHE A 274 -10.08 -16.30 11.52
C PHE A 274 -10.52 -17.74 11.82
N GLY A 275 -10.18 -18.67 10.91
CA GLY A 275 -10.44 -20.10 11.06
C GLY A 275 -11.72 -20.56 10.37
N ASN A 276 -12.32 -19.75 9.51
CA ASN A 276 -13.52 -20.12 8.77
C ASN A 276 -13.20 -21.11 7.63
N HIS A 277 -13.90 -22.22 7.56
CA HIS A 277 -13.67 -23.26 6.56
C HIS A 277 -14.53 -23.07 5.32
N LEU A 278 -13.99 -23.49 4.17
CA LEU A 278 -14.75 -23.55 2.93
C LEU A 278 -15.75 -24.71 2.99
N PRO A 279 -17.07 -24.49 2.85
CA PRO A 279 -18.07 -25.59 2.78
C PRO A 279 -17.77 -26.56 1.64
N LEU A 280 -17.98 -27.84 1.87
CA LEU A 280 -17.71 -28.90 0.88
C LEU A 280 -18.47 -28.69 -0.44
N ARG A 281 -19.71 -28.17 -0.36
CA ARG A 281 -20.52 -27.88 -1.54
C ARG A 281 -19.85 -26.83 -2.42
N ILE A 282 -19.30 -25.77 -1.83
CA ILE A 282 -18.61 -24.71 -2.56
C ILE A 282 -17.32 -25.23 -3.19
N LYS A 283 -16.62 -26.10 -2.51
CA LYS A 283 -15.43 -26.75 -3.05
C LYS A 283 -15.73 -27.53 -4.33
N ASN A 284 -16.86 -28.28 -4.37
CA ASN A 284 -17.27 -29.00 -5.56
C ASN A 284 -17.60 -28.05 -6.72
N ILE A 285 -18.28 -26.93 -6.46
CA ILE A 285 -18.54 -25.89 -7.45
C ILE A 285 -17.23 -25.37 -8.08
N PHE A 286 -16.21 -25.16 -7.26
CA PHE A 286 -14.92 -24.70 -7.77
C PHE A 286 -14.17 -25.75 -8.57
N HIS A 287 -14.32 -27.04 -8.24
CA HIS A 287 -13.76 -28.09 -9.08
C HIS A 287 -14.46 -28.18 -10.43
N GLU A 288 -15.81 -28.10 -10.47
CA GLU A 288 -16.57 -28.04 -11.72
C GLU A 288 -16.18 -26.83 -12.58
N PHE A 289 -15.98 -25.66 -11.95
CA PHE A 289 -15.50 -24.48 -12.64
C PHE A 289 -14.09 -24.67 -13.21
N ASN A 290 -13.19 -25.26 -12.45
CA ASN A 290 -11.82 -25.54 -12.92
C ASN A 290 -11.81 -26.47 -14.13
N ASP A 291 -12.65 -27.54 -14.12
CA ASP A 291 -12.77 -28.45 -15.24
C ASP A 291 -13.34 -27.75 -16.48
N TYR A 292 -14.30 -26.82 -16.27
CA TYR A 292 -14.82 -25.96 -17.31
C TYR A 292 -13.73 -25.05 -17.90
N GLU A 293 -12.94 -24.35 -17.07
CA GLU A 293 -11.83 -23.48 -17.48
C GLU A 293 -10.74 -24.24 -18.27
N ILE A 294 -10.37 -25.44 -17.80
CA ILE A 294 -9.41 -26.29 -18.49
C ILE A 294 -9.92 -26.67 -19.87
N ALA A 295 -11.20 -26.98 -20.00
CA ALA A 295 -11.83 -27.33 -21.28
C ALA A 295 -11.89 -26.14 -22.26
N GLN A 296 -11.94 -24.90 -21.75
CA GLN A 296 -11.92 -23.66 -22.55
C GLN A 296 -10.52 -23.14 -22.84
N SER A 297 -9.49 -23.67 -22.18
CA SER A 297 -8.10 -23.21 -22.33
C SER A 297 -7.59 -23.43 -23.75
N THR A 298 -7.14 -22.37 -24.40
CA THR A 298 -6.51 -22.40 -25.74
C THR A 298 -4.99 -22.47 -25.63
N ASP A 299 -4.34 -22.87 -26.72
CA ASP A 299 -2.87 -22.87 -26.78
C ASP A 299 -2.32 -21.42 -26.67
N GLU A 300 -3.07 -20.41 -27.16
CA GLU A 300 -2.73 -19.00 -27.03
C GLU A 300 -2.72 -18.57 -25.57
N SER A 301 -3.75 -18.92 -24.79
CA SER A 301 -3.83 -18.54 -23.35
C SER A 301 -2.70 -19.19 -22.53
N ARG A 302 -2.25 -20.39 -22.90
CA ARG A 302 -1.08 -21.04 -22.27
C ARG A 302 0.22 -20.34 -22.65
N LEU A 303 0.35 -19.93 -23.90
CA LEU A 303 1.52 -19.19 -24.36
C LEU A 303 1.65 -17.84 -23.66
N GLU A 304 0.53 -17.11 -23.50
CA GLU A 304 0.51 -15.86 -22.72
C GLU A 304 1.04 -16.04 -21.30
N LEU A 305 0.61 -17.12 -20.59
CA LEU A 305 1.11 -17.40 -19.24
C LEU A 305 2.62 -17.69 -19.23
N TYR A 306 3.15 -18.39 -20.25
CA TYR A 306 4.60 -18.59 -20.36
C TYR A 306 5.36 -17.29 -20.62
N ILE A 307 4.81 -16.40 -21.44
CA ILE A 307 5.38 -15.07 -21.69
C ILE A 307 5.42 -14.27 -20.40
N GLU A 308 4.30 -14.20 -19.67
CA GLU A 308 4.22 -13.51 -18.38
C GLU A 308 5.23 -14.07 -17.36
N MET A 309 5.38 -15.39 -17.30
CA MET A 309 6.35 -16.05 -16.42
C MET A 309 7.80 -15.71 -16.80
N LEU A 310 8.14 -15.73 -18.08
CA LEU A 310 9.50 -15.39 -18.57
C LEU A 310 9.83 -13.91 -18.31
N VAL A 311 8.85 -13.02 -18.53
CA VAL A 311 9.03 -11.59 -18.25
C VAL A 311 9.11 -11.34 -16.74
N GLY A 312 8.38 -12.10 -15.92
CA GLY A 312 8.52 -12.05 -14.46
C GLY A 312 9.92 -12.48 -13.98
N ILE A 313 10.49 -13.53 -14.57
CA ILE A 313 11.87 -13.95 -14.30
C ILE A 313 12.86 -12.86 -14.75
N PHE A 314 12.66 -12.27 -15.94
CA PHE A 314 13.45 -11.14 -16.41
C PHE A 314 13.40 -9.97 -15.43
N LEU A 315 12.21 -9.60 -14.93
CA LEU A 315 12.03 -8.54 -13.94
C LEU A 315 12.90 -8.78 -12.70
N ILE A 316 12.80 -9.98 -12.10
CA ILE A 316 13.57 -10.34 -10.91
C ILE A 316 15.08 -10.24 -11.17
N ILE A 317 15.55 -10.75 -12.31
CA ILE A 317 16.97 -10.70 -12.69
C ILE A 317 17.42 -9.25 -12.94
N ALA A 318 16.61 -8.46 -13.64
CA ALA A 318 16.92 -7.06 -13.95
C ALA A 318 17.05 -6.20 -12.69
N LEU A 319 16.17 -6.41 -11.71
CA LEU A 319 16.23 -5.76 -10.40
C LEU A 319 17.45 -6.21 -9.60
N ALA A 320 17.71 -7.51 -9.52
CA ALA A 320 18.84 -8.07 -8.77
C ALA A 320 20.20 -7.62 -9.32
N LEU A 321 20.32 -7.50 -10.63
CA LEU A 321 21.54 -7.05 -11.31
C LEU A 321 21.61 -5.53 -11.49
N HIS A 322 20.61 -4.78 -11.01
CA HIS A 322 20.51 -3.32 -11.15
C HIS A 322 20.76 -2.85 -12.59
N LEU A 323 20.09 -3.48 -13.57
CA LEU A 323 20.32 -3.20 -14.99
C LEU A 323 19.93 -1.77 -15.40
N ALA A 324 18.97 -1.17 -14.70
CA ALA A 324 18.53 0.21 -14.87
C ALA A 324 17.78 0.67 -13.62
N ALA A 325 17.41 1.96 -13.54
CA ALA A 325 16.48 2.47 -12.53
C ALA A 325 15.17 1.67 -12.55
N VAL A 326 14.59 1.44 -11.38
CA VAL A 326 13.44 0.54 -11.17
C VAL A 326 12.26 0.85 -12.10
N GLY A 327 11.90 2.14 -12.26
CA GLY A 327 10.83 2.55 -13.17
C GLY A 327 11.14 2.23 -14.65
N ILE A 328 12.41 2.32 -15.06
CA ILE A 328 12.84 1.98 -16.44
C ILE A 328 12.74 0.47 -16.67
N ILE A 329 13.06 -0.35 -15.67
CA ILE A 329 12.84 -1.81 -15.73
C ILE A 329 11.34 -2.09 -15.92
N GLY A 330 10.47 -1.36 -15.18
CA GLY A 330 9.01 -1.45 -15.35
C GLY A 330 8.54 -1.11 -16.77
N LEU A 331 9.10 -0.07 -17.38
CA LEU A 331 8.84 0.24 -18.80
C LEU A 331 9.29 -0.90 -19.72
N GLY A 332 10.44 -1.52 -19.44
CA GLY A 332 10.90 -2.72 -20.14
C GLY A 332 9.90 -3.87 -20.06
N VAL A 333 9.30 -4.09 -18.88
CA VAL A 333 8.25 -5.09 -18.67
C VAL A 333 7.02 -4.78 -19.52
N ILE A 334 6.56 -3.52 -19.55
CA ILE A 334 5.45 -3.09 -20.42
C ILE A 334 5.76 -3.44 -21.88
N ILE A 335 6.92 -3.02 -22.38
CA ILE A 335 7.32 -3.23 -23.77
C ILE A 335 7.36 -4.73 -24.12
N LEU A 336 7.97 -5.54 -23.26
CA LEU A 336 8.05 -7.00 -23.51
C LEU A 336 6.67 -7.64 -23.52
N LEU A 337 5.85 -7.40 -22.48
CA LEU A 337 4.53 -8.02 -22.39
C LEU A 337 3.60 -7.58 -23.53
N THR A 338 3.52 -6.29 -23.80
CA THR A 338 2.63 -5.78 -24.86
C THR A 338 3.07 -6.24 -26.25
N SER A 339 4.38 -6.29 -26.53
CA SER A 339 4.90 -6.78 -27.79
C SER A 339 4.59 -8.26 -28.04
N PHE A 340 4.80 -9.12 -27.04
CA PHE A 340 4.59 -10.56 -27.20
C PHE A 340 3.12 -11.00 -27.02
N LYS A 341 2.28 -10.18 -26.37
CA LYS A 341 0.82 -10.40 -26.28
C LYS A 341 0.04 -9.73 -27.41
N GLY A 342 0.71 -9.04 -28.34
CA GLY A 342 0.06 -8.35 -29.46
C GLY A 342 -0.80 -7.15 -29.07
N ILE A 343 -0.53 -6.53 -27.91
CA ILE A 343 -1.24 -5.33 -27.42
C ILE A 343 -0.58 -4.11 -28.09
N THR A 344 -1.20 -3.59 -29.16
CA THR A 344 -0.61 -2.52 -29.97
C THR A 344 -1.45 -1.25 -30.02
N HIS A 345 -2.65 -1.26 -29.43
CA HIS A 345 -3.52 -0.10 -29.41
C HIS A 345 -3.29 0.75 -28.17
N GLU A 346 -3.25 2.08 -28.35
CA GLU A 346 -3.06 3.05 -27.27
C GLU A 346 -4.12 2.93 -26.16
N HIS A 347 -5.36 2.61 -26.53
CA HIS A 347 -6.45 2.45 -25.58
C HIS A 347 -6.16 1.32 -24.55
N ASP A 348 -5.63 0.19 -25.02
CA ASP A 348 -5.35 -0.96 -24.16
C ASP A 348 -4.18 -0.67 -23.20
N LEU A 349 -3.23 0.16 -23.63
CA LEU A 349 -2.14 0.67 -22.76
C LEU A 349 -2.69 1.62 -21.69
N GLY A 350 -3.67 2.47 -22.06
CA GLY A 350 -4.25 3.48 -21.17
C GLY A 350 -4.85 2.88 -19.90
N ASP A 351 -5.46 1.71 -19.98
CA ASP A 351 -6.08 1.04 -18.84
C ASP A 351 -5.06 0.65 -17.75
N ALA A 352 -3.85 0.26 -18.14
CA ALA A 352 -2.77 -0.05 -17.21
C ALA A 352 -2.31 1.20 -16.41
N PHE A 353 -2.31 2.36 -17.02
CA PHE A 353 -1.90 3.60 -16.35
C PHE A 353 -3.01 4.21 -15.47
N LYS A 354 -4.28 3.88 -15.69
CA LYS A 354 -5.41 4.37 -14.87
C LYS A 354 -5.27 4.02 -13.39
N GLU A 355 -4.67 2.89 -13.06
CA GLU A 355 -4.47 2.46 -11.68
C GLU A 355 -3.31 3.22 -11.00
N ALA A 356 -2.27 3.55 -11.76
CA ALA A 356 -1.05 4.19 -11.26
C ALA A 356 -1.20 5.72 -11.06
N LEU A 357 -1.86 6.40 -11.98
CA LEU A 357 -1.88 7.87 -12.04
C LEU A 357 -2.50 8.58 -10.83
N PRO A 358 -3.62 8.12 -10.22
CA PRO A 358 -4.20 8.81 -9.07
C PRO A 358 -3.26 8.87 -7.86
N PHE A 359 -2.56 7.78 -7.58
CA PHE A 359 -1.60 7.73 -6.49
C PHE A 359 -0.34 8.54 -6.81
N THR A 360 0.14 8.50 -8.05
CA THR A 360 1.27 9.33 -8.50
C THR A 360 0.94 10.83 -8.37
N ALA A 361 -0.26 11.24 -8.74
CA ALA A 361 -0.69 12.64 -8.59
C ALA A 361 -0.78 13.05 -7.09
N LEU A 362 -1.25 12.16 -6.23
CA LEU A 362 -1.27 12.39 -4.79
C LEU A 362 0.15 12.54 -4.24
N LEU A 363 1.10 11.73 -4.70
CA LEU A 363 2.51 11.83 -4.30
C LEU A 363 3.11 13.19 -4.67
N VAL A 364 2.79 13.75 -5.83
CA VAL A 364 3.25 15.09 -6.22
C VAL A 364 2.68 16.18 -5.29
N VAL A 365 1.40 16.09 -4.93
CA VAL A 365 0.80 17.01 -3.92
C VAL A 365 1.53 16.92 -2.58
N PHE A 366 1.90 15.76 -2.21
CA PHE A 366 2.63 15.38 -1.02
C PHE A 366 4.03 16.05 -0.97
N PHE A 367 4.78 16.06 -2.08
CA PHE A 367 6.03 16.81 -2.15
C PHE A 367 5.83 18.31 -1.93
N GLY A 368 4.65 18.86 -2.25
CA GLY A 368 4.29 20.22 -1.88
C GLY A 368 4.22 20.48 -0.37
N VAL A 369 3.77 19.49 0.41
CA VAL A 369 3.77 19.59 1.89
C VAL A 369 5.16 19.30 2.44
N VAL A 370 5.91 18.36 1.85
CA VAL A 370 7.31 18.08 2.21
C VAL A 370 8.18 19.33 2.03
N SER A 371 8.00 20.07 0.93
CA SER A 371 8.74 21.32 0.72
C SER A 371 8.42 22.39 1.80
N VAL A 372 7.18 22.43 2.33
CA VAL A 372 6.87 23.28 3.51
C VAL A 372 7.65 22.83 4.74
N ILE A 373 7.71 21.51 4.97
CA ILE A 373 8.42 20.94 6.13
C ILE A 373 9.90 21.32 6.07
N ALA A 374 10.52 21.15 4.90
CA ALA A 374 11.93 21.47 4.68
C ALA A 374 12.19 22.98 4.80
N ASP A 375 11.44 23.84 4.07
CA ASP A 375 11.64 25.29 4.05
C ASP A 375 11.40 25.93 5.43
N GLN A 376 10.46 25.40 6.23
CA GLN A 376 10.17 25.88 7.58
C GLN A 376 10.92 25.12 8.69
N GLN A 377 11.75 24.13 8.35
CA GLN A 377 12.54 23.31 9.28
C GLN A 377 11.70 22.72 10.43
N LEU A 378 10.51 22.18 10.10
CA LEU A 378 9.54 21.80 11.13
C LEU A 378 10.04 20.66 12.02
N PHE A 379 10.75 19.67 11.46
CA PHE A 379 11.22 18.51 12.19
C PHE A 379 12.60 18.68 12.83
N THR A 380 13.35 19.71 12.49
CA THR A 380 14.68 19.96 13.05
C THR A 380 14.73 19.92 14.59
N PRO A 381 13.76 20.47 15.35
CA PRO A 381 13.76 20.35 16.81
C PRO A 381 13.58 18.90 17.29
N ILE A 382 12.77 18.10 16.59
CA ILE A 382 12.52 16.68 16.92
C ILE A 382 13.78 15.87 16.66
N ILE A 383 14.39 16.05 15.50
CA ILE A 383 15.62 15.34 15.12
C ILE A 383 16.76 15.69 16.06
N THR A 384 16.94 16.98 16.38
CA THR A 384 17.96 17.43 17.34
C THR A 384 17.76 16.77 18.69
N PHE A 385 16.51 16.67 19.18
CA PHE A 385 16.20 15.99 20.42
C PHE A 385 16.56 14.49 20.36
N VAL A 386 16.24 13.79 19.27
CA VAL A 386 16.53 12.36 19.13
C VAL A 386 18.03 12.12 19.00
N LEU A 387 18.74 12.92 18.20
CA LEU A 387 20.18 12.81 18.00
C LEU A 387 21.00 13.17 19.26
N ALA A 388 20.41 13.90 20.21
CA ALA A 388 21.01 14.15 21.53
C ALA A 388 20.90 12.97 22.48
N GLN A 389 20.13 11.93 22.16
CA GLN A 389 20.06 10.72 22.97
C GLN A 389 21.28 9.83 22.72
N ASP A 390 21.51 8.85 23.61
CA ASP A 390 22.54 7.83 23.41
C ASP A 390 22.33 7.12 22.06
N ALA A 391 23.39 6.85 21.32
CA ALA A 391 23.32 6.27 19.97
C ALA A 391 22.51 4.97 19.90
N SER A 392 22.58 4.14 20.95
CA SER A 392 21.81 2.90 21.07
C SER A 392 20.29 3.10 21.17
N ASN A 393 19.83 4.27 21.58
CA ASN A 393 18.41 4.57 21.74
C ASN A 393 17.80 5.25 20.51
N GLN A 394 18.62 5.81 19.62
CA GLN A 394 18.14 6.60 18.50
C GLN A 394 17.33 5.75 17.49
N ALA A 395 17.87 4.62 17.04
CA ALA A 395 17.18 3.73 16.12
C ALA A 395 15.86 3.17 16.68
N PRO A 396 15.78 2.69 17.93
CA PRO A 396 14.51 2.33 18.57
C PRO A 396 13.48 3.47 18.63
N ILE A 397 13.91 4.70 18.93
CA ILE A 397 13.02 5.86 18.95
C ILE A 397 12.48 6.15 17.56
N PHE A 398 13.33 6.13 16.51
CA PHE A 398 12.87 6.30 15.13
C PHE A 398 11.89 5.21 14.70
N PHE A 399 12.16 3.95 15.03
CA PHE A 399 11.25 2.84 14.74
C PHE A 399 9.85 3.07 15.34
N VAL A 400 9.78 3.44 16.62
CA VAL A 400 8.50 3.67 17.31
C VAL A 400 7.80 4.93 16.77
N ALA A 401 8.52 6.05 16.63
CA ALA A 401 7.94 7.30 16.15
C ALA A 401 7.37 7.16 14.73
N ASN A 402 8.15 6.54 13.83
CA ASN A 402 7.68 6.25 12.48
C ASN A 402 6.48 5.30 12.49
N GLY A 403 6.50 4.26 13.33
CA GLY A 403 5.42 3.29 13.44
C GLY A 403 4.10 3.90 13.89
N VAL A 404 4.13 4.79 14.88
CA VAL A 404 2.93 5.49 15.36
C VAL A 404 2.37 6.43 14.29
N LEU A 405 3.22 7.21 13.63
CA LEU A 405 2.79 8.13 12.57
C LEU A 405 2.27 7.37 11.34
N SER A 406 2.96 6.31 10.91
CA SER A 406 2.55 5.49 9.77
C SER A 406 1.26 4.72 10.02
N ALA A 407 0.94 4.38 11.26
CA ALA A 407 -0.35 3.77 11.58
C ALA A 407 -1.55 4.72 11.37
N ILE A 408 -1.32 6.03 11.29
CA ILE A 408 -2.36 7.06 11.15
C ILE A 408 -2.34 7.70 9.76
N SER A 409 -1.16 7.82 9.17
CA SER A 409 -0.92 8.50 7.89
C SER A 409 -0.22 7.59 6.87
N ASP A 410 0.03 8.11 5.69
CA ASP A 410 0.70 7.39 4.60
C ASP A 410 2.20 7.14 4.90
N ASN A 411 2.69 5.93 4.56
CA ASN A 411 4.06 5.50 4.82
C ASN A 411 5.11 6.33 4.05
N VAL A 412 4.81 6.66 2.79
CA VAL A 412 5.74 7.43 1.96
C VAL A 412 5.99 8.78 2.58
N PHE A 413 4.93 9.39 3.12
CA PHE A 413 5.00 10.66 3.81
C PHE A 413 5.90 10.62 5.04
N VAL A 414 5.66 9.71 5.91
CA VAL A 414 6.45 9.58 7.15
C VAL A 414 7.91 9.30 6.82
N ALA A 415 8.17 8.38 5.89
CA ALA A 415 9.52 8.03 5.47
C ALA A 415 10.27 9.23 4.89
N THR A 416 9.64 10.01 3.99
CA THR A 416 10.25 11.16 3.33
C THR A 416 10.73 12.19 4.33
N ILE A 417 9.89 12.52 5.30
CA ILE A 417 10.24 13.52 6.32
C ILE A 417 11.48 13.09 7.09
N TYR A 418 11.46 11.89 7.64
CA TYR A 418 12.53 11.46 8.53
C TYR A 418 13.84 11.16 7.81
N ILE A 419 13.77 10.60 6.59
CA ILE A 419 14.99 10.27 5.84
C ILE A 419 15.72 11.53 5.36
N ASN A 420 14.99 12.57 4.93
CA ASN A 420 15.59 13.83 4.50
C ASN A 420 16.28 14.52 5.68
N GLU A 421 15.64 14.61 6.82
CA GLU A 421 16.21 15.23 8.03
C GLU A 421 17.49 14.54 8.53
N ILE A 422 17.53 13.18 8.52
CA ILE A 422 18.77 12.49 8.90
C ILE A 422 19.83 12.57 7.80
N LYS A 423 19.42 12.74 6.53
CA LYS A 423 20.35 13.02 5.43
C LYS A 423 21.04 14.36 5.60
N ASP A 424 20.29 15.39 5.96
CA ASP A 424 20.85 16.71 6.29
C ASP A 424 21.83 16.63 7.46
N ALA A 425 21.51 15.84 8.49
CA ALA A 425 22.42 15.61 9.61
C ALA A 425 23.72 14.89 9.18
N LEU A 426 23.64 13.96 8.22
CA LEU A 426 24.81 13.32 7.62
C LEU A 426 25.63 14.32 6.80
N ASP A 427 25.00 15.12 5.94
CA ASP A 427 25.68 16.07 5.07
C ASP A 427 26.35 17.21 5.86
N LEU A 428 25.78 17.56 7.01
CA LEU A 428 26.38 18.49 7.97
C LEU A 428 27.45 17.84 8.87
N ASN A 429 27.75 16.55 8.68
CA ASN A 429 28.66 15.76 9.52
C ASN A 429 28.29 15.72 11.02
N ILE A 430 27.01 15.84 11.35
CA ILE A 430 26.49 15.69 12.73
C ILE A 430 26.48 14.21 13.10
N ILE A 431 26.15 13.31 12.14
CA ILE A 431 26.17 11.88 12.31
C ILE A 431 27.13 11.21 11.33
N SER A 432 27.62 10.03 11.69
CA SER A 432 28.44 9.20 10.79
C SER A 432 27.59 8.47 9.76
N ARG A 433 28.21 7.95 8.69
CA ARG A 433 27.54 7.12 7.69
C ARG A 433 26.97 5.84 8.32
N ASP A 434 27.68 5.17 9.23
CA ASP A 434 27.18 3.99 9.93
C ASP A 434 25.92 4.31 10.74
N GLN A 435 25.93 5.44 11.44
CA GLN A 435 24.76 5.89 12.21
C GLN A 435 23.59 6.25 11.28
N PHE A 436 23.83 6.94 10.17
CA PHE A 436 22.80 7.21 9.18
C PHE A 436 22.17 5.93 8.65
N ASP A 437 22.99 4.94 8.27
CA ASP A 437 22.50 3.65 7.78
C ASP A 437 21.59 2.95 8.79
N LYS A 438 21.98 2.93 10.07
CA LYS A 438 21.14 2.37 11.16
C LYS A 438 19.81 3.09 11.31
N LEU A 439 19.84 4.43 11.29
CA LEU A 439 18.63 5.23 11.41
C LEU A 439 17.72 5.06 10.18
N ALA A 440 18.28 5.00 8.97
CA ALA A 440 17.53 4.75 7.74
C ALA A 440 16.85 3.36 7.75
N ILE A 441 17.52 2.32 8.26
CA ILE A 441 16.93 0.99 8.46
C ILE A 441 15.76 1.07 9.47
N ALA A 442 15.95 1.78 10.58
CA ALA A 442 14.91 1.94 11.60
C ALA A 442 13.70 2.74 11.07
N ILE A 443 13.93 3.78 10.27
CA ILE A 443 12.87 4.54 9.60
C ILE A 443 12.09 3.64 8.65
N ASN A 444 12.77 2.92 7.75
CA ASN A 444 12.12 2.03 6.79
C ASN A 444 11.28 0.95 7.47
N THR A 445 11.87 0.24 8.43
CA THR A 445 11.17 -0.84 9.12
C THR A 445 10.08 -0.32 10.06
N GLY A 446 10.30 0.84 10.67
CA GLY A 446 9.31 1.52 11.51
C GLY A 446 8.09 2.00 10.71
N THR A 447 8.27 2.53 9.51
CA THR A 447 7.15 2.94 8.65
C THR A 447 6.35 1.76 8.13
N ASN A 448 7.00 0.64 7.83
CA ASN A 448 6.36 -0.50 7.18
C ASN A 448 5.69 -1.48 8.16
N ILE A 449 6.37 -1.85 9.25
CA ILE A 449 5.94 -2.99 10.08
C ILE A 449 4.73 -2.62 10.96
N PRO A 450 4.73 -1.55 11.77
CA PRO A 450 3.59 -1.21 12.61
C PRO A 450 2.39 -0.64 11.83
N SER A 451 2.58 -0.17 10.61
CA SER A 451 1.54 0.49 9.81
C SER A 451 0.36 -0.43 9.44
N ILE A 452 0.53 -1.76 9.50
CA ILE A 452 -0.56 -2.72 9.33
C ILE A 452 -1.66 -2.58 10.40
N ALA A 453 -1.44 -1.76 11.45
CA ALA A 453 -2.40 -1.51 12.51
C ALA A 453 -3.74 -0.98 12.01
N THR A 454 -3.73 -0.18 10.95
CA THR A 454 -4.94 0.43 10.40
C THR A 454 -4.94 0.40 8.86
N PRO A 455 -6.12 0.47 8.25
CA PRO A 455 -6.22 0.60 6.80
C PRO A 455 -5.51 1.84 6.21
N ASN A 456 -5.43 2.93 6.97
CA ASN A 456 -4.78 4.16 6.50
C ASN A 456 -3.25 4.06 6.49
N GLY A 457 -2.70 3.22 7.36
CA GLY A 457 -1.25 3.02 7.46
C GLY A 457 -0.65 2.20 6.32
N GLN A 458 -1.47 1.40 5.62
CA GLN A 458 -0.99 0.56 4.51
C GLN A 458 -1.86 0.78 3.27
N ALA A 459 -1.25 1.22 2.18
CA ALA A 459 -1.95 1.48 0.93
C ALA A 459 -2.72 0.24 0.43
N ALA A 460 -2.17 -0.96 0.56
CA ALA A 460 -2.80 -2.22 0.21
C ALA A 460 -4.07 -2.51 1.04
N PHE A 461 -4.06 -2.19 2.33
CA PHE A 461 -5.23 -2.33 3.22
C PHE A 461 -6.33 -1.33 2.88
N LEU A 462 -5.95 -0.06 2.65
CA LEU A 462 -6.89 0.98 2.24
C LEU A 462 -7.52 0.62 0.88
N PHE A 463 -6.73 0.15 -0.06
CA PHE A 463 -7.20 -0.27 -1.38
C PHE A 463 -8.19 -1.44 -1.28
N LEU A 464 -7.90 -2.46 -0.46
CA LEU A 464 -8.86 -3.54 -0.20
C LEU A 464 -10.16 -2.99 0.39
N LEU A 465 -10.09 -2.13 1.38
CA LEU A 465 -11.27 -1.59 2.08
C LEU A 465 -12.14 -0.70 1.17
N THR A 466 -11.55 -0.02 0.19
CA THR A 466 -12.27 0.82 -0.78
C THR A 466 -12.72 0.06 -2.02
N SER A 467 -12.32 -1.19 -2.17
CA SER A 467 -12.68 -2.03 -3.32
C SER A 467 -14.13 -2.50 -3.29
N SER A 468 -14.63 -2.95 -4.44
CA SER A 468 -15.94 -3.61 -4.55
C SER A 468 -16.05 -4.91 -3.75
N LEU A 469 -14.93 -5.54 -3.37
CA LEU A 469 -14.91 -6.77 -2.58
C LEU A 469 -15.29 -6.53 -1.13
N ALA A 470 -14.86 -5.43 -0.52
CA ALA A 470 -15.07 -5.18 0.92
C ALA A 470 -16.53 -5.30 1.37
N PRO A 471 -17.52 -4.66 0.70
CA PRO A 471 -18.93 -4.86 1.06
C PRO A 471 -19.40 -6.29 0.81
N LEU A 472 -18.93 -6.98 -0.25
CA LEU A 472 -19.34 -8.36 -0.57
C LEU A 472 -18.94 -9.35 0.54
N ILE A 473 -17.78 -9.17 1.16
CA ILE A 473 -17.30 -10.06 2.24
C ILE A 473 -17.56 -9.47 3.65
N ASN A 474 -18.42 -8.47 3.76
CA ASN A 474 -18.72 -7.78 5.02
C ASN A 474 -17.46 -7.30 5.77
N LEU A 475 -16.46 -6.77 5.05
CA LEU A 475 -15.23 -6.21 5.60
C LEU A 475 -15.40 -4.72 5.88
N SER A 476 -15.51 -4.36 7.15
CA SER A 476 -15.53 -2.96 7.60
C SER A 476 -14.17 -2.52 8.13
N TYR A 477 -13.98 -1.20 8.26
CA TYR A 477 -12.76 -0.62 8.85
C TYR A 477 -12.40 -1.27 10.18
N MET A 478 -13.33 -1.29 11.13
CA MET A 478 -13.08 -1.85 12.47
C MET A 478 -12.81 -3.35 12.45
N ARG A 479 -13.49 -4.09 11.57
CA ARG A 479 -13.24 -5.53 11.41
C ARG A 479 -11.84 -5.79 10.85
N MET A 480 -11.39 -4.98 9.91
CA MET A 480 -10.02 -5.07 9.37
C MET A 480 -8.98 -4.78 10.47
N VAL A 481 -9.17 -3.73 11.28
CA VAL A 481 -8.31 -3.41 12.43
C VAL A 481 -8.25 -4.58 13.42
N ILE A 482 -9.39 -5.18 13.77
CA ILE A 482 -9.44 -6.32 14.70
C ILE A 482 -8.71 -7.54 14.12
N MET A 483 -8.88 -7.83 12.84
CA MET A 483 -8.20 -8.94 12.18
C MET A 483 -6.69 -8.69 12.02
N ALA A 484 -6.27 -7.45 11.80
CA ALA A 484 -4.87 -7.07 11.73
C ALA A 484 -4.17 -7.02 13.10
N LEU A 485 -4.93 -6.84 14.20
CA LEU A 485 -4.38 -6.60 15.54
C LEU A 485 -3.35 -7.65 16.01
N PRO A 486 -3.56 -8.97 15.88
CA PRO A 486 -2.57 -9.95 16.30
C PRO A 486 -1.25 -9.82 15.53
N TYR A 487 -1.32 -9.54 14.24
CA TYR A 487 -0.15 -9.25 13.43
C TYR A 487 0.53 -7.96 13.88
N THR A 488 -0.22 -6.87 14.04
CA THR A 488 0.31 -5.58 14.49
C THR A 488 1.11 -5.72 15.77
N ILE A 489 0.56 -6.39 16.78
CA ILE A 489 1.22 -6.58 18.08
C ILE A 489 2.50 -7.40 17.91
N VAL A 490 2.39 -8.59 17.30
CA VAL A 490 3.52 -9.52 17.19
C VAL A 490 4.64 -8.94 16.33
N LEU A 491 4.31 -8.39 15.16
CA LEU A 491 5.32 -7.88 14.23
C LEU A 491 5.99 -6.61 14.75
N SER A 492 5.24 -5.71 15.41
CA SER A 492 5.82 -4.50 16.02
C SER A 492 6.76 -4.85 17.16
N ILE A 493 6.41 -5.81 18.02
CA ILE A 493 7.28 -6.26 19.13
C ILE A 493 8.53 -6.94 18.57
N VAL A 494 8.39 -7.87 17.64
CA VAL A 494 9.54 -8.59 17.06
C VAL A 494 10.42 -7.62 16.26
N GLY A 495 9.83 -6.70 15.50
CA GLY A 495 10.55 -5.66 14.76
C GLY A 495 11.33 -4.74 15.71
N PHE A 496 10.69 -4.26 16.77
CA PHE A 496 11.36 -3.44 17.81
C PHE A 496 12.52 -4.17 18.46
N ILE A 497 12.33 -5.43 18.89
CA ILE A 497 13.41 -6.24 19.47
C ILE A 497 14.54 -6.44 18.46
N ALA A 498 14.22 -6.71 17.20
CA ALA A 498 15.22 -6.87 16.14
C ALA A 498 16.02 -5.58 15.92
N VAL A 499 15.37 -4.40 15.95
CA VAL A 499 16.03 -3.09 15.87
C VAL A 499 16.98 -2.90 17.06
N VAL A 500 16.52 -3.14 18.28
CA VAL A 500 17.36 -2.99 19.50
C VAL A 500 18.60 -3.90 19.50
N ILE A 501 18.48 -5.11 18.91
CA ILE A 501 19.59 -6.09 18.92
C ILE A 501 20.58 -5.82 17.79
N ASN A 502 20.13 -5.36 16.62
CA ASN A 502 20.96 -5.31 15.40
C ASN A 502 21.44 -3.90 15.04
N LEU A 503 20.83 -2.83 15.57
CA LEU A 503 21.18 -1.44 15.25
C LEU A 503 21.75 -0.70 16.44
#